data_2443a3f6cec1fb5360fa7079b8892446
#
_entry.id   2443a3f6cec1fb5360fa7079b8892446
#
_cell.length_a   1.000
_cell.length_b   1.000
_cell.length_c   1.000
_cell.angle_alpha   90.00
_cell.angle_beta   90.00
_cell.angle_gamma   90.00
#
_symmetry.space_group_name_H-M   'P 1'
#
loop_
_entity.id
_entity.type
_entity.pdbx_description
1 polymer ?
#
loop_
_entity_poly.entity_id
_entity_poly.type
_entity_poly.pdbx_seq_one_letter_code
_entity_poly.pdbx_strand_id
1 'polypeptide(L)'
;MKNQNFAYGGWRANGFVALACELFLLAGCIALIVWGVLRADASLPGGVAMVVAGSVGLVAVVIGLCGFMLLEPNEARVMVFFGNYRGTFYDTGFWWVNPFMSAKPVSMRARNLNVDPIKVNDKTGNPILIGLVLVWRIKRDDIYKAVFEIDAAPAAPGQGVSASARMNVLQNFVNVQSDAALRQVAGCYAYDDNGTKQEALTLRSNSGEINEQLEAKLNERLAMAGIEVIEARINYLAYAPEIAAVMLRRQQADAVIAAREKIVEGAVSMVHMALERLSEEQVVELDEERKAAMVSNLLVVLCADEAAQPVVNAGTLHH
;
A
#
# COMPACT_ATOMS: atom_id res chain seq x y z
N MET A 1 -28.22 -16.12 -6.38
CA MET A 1 -27.84 -15.99 -4.95
C MET A 1 -27.13 -14.65 -4.83
N LYS A 2 -27.46 -13.85 -3.80
CA LYS A 2 -26.82 -12.54 -3.63
C LYS A 2 -25.35 -12.74 -3.24
N ASN A 3 -24.41 -12.42 -4.14
CA ASN A 3 -22.98 -12.35 -3.89
C ASN A 3 -22.63 -11.11 -3.04
N GLN A 4 -23.32 -10.95 -1.93
CA GLN A 4 -23.15 -9.82 -1.03
C GLN A 4 -22.77 -10.33 0.35
N ASN A 5 -21.86 -9.64 0.99
CA ASN A 5 -21.51 -9.90 2.38
C ASN A 5 -22.70 -9.55 3.28
N PHE A 6 -23.07 -10.45 4.18
CA PHE A 6 -24.07 -10.21 5.21
C PHE A 6 -23.64 -10.79 6.54
N ALA A 7 -24.10 -10.19 7.63
CA ALA A 7 -23.79 -10.67 8.96
C ALA A 7 -24.44 -12.04 9.22
N TYR A 8 -23.72 -12.90 9.91
CA TYR A 8 -24.23 -14.20 10.31
C TYR A 8 -25.41 -14.06 11.27
N GLY A 9 -26.58 -14.51 10.84
CA GLY A 9 -27.84 -14.49 11.61
C GLY A 9 -28.26 -15.86 12.20
N GLY A 10 -27.35 -16.86 12.15
CA GLY A 10 -27.63 -18.18 12.67
C GLY A 10 -27.51 -18.28 14.19
N TRP A 11 -27.84 -19.48 14.71
CA TRP A 11 -27.80 -19.75 16.14
C TRP A 11 -26.37 -19.59 16.69
N ARG A 12 -26.26 -18.83 17.78
CA ARG A 12 -25.02 -18.53 18.52
C ARG A 12 -25.29 -18.52 20.00
N ALA A 13 -24.40 -19.05 20.81
CA ALA A 13 -24.44 -19.02 22.25
C ALA A 13 -23.10 -18.48 22.80
N ASN A 14 -23.19 -17.95 24.02
CA ASN A 14 -21.94 -17.57 24.72
C ASN A 14 -21.09 -18.81 24.98
N GLY A 15 -19.84 -18.79 24.57
CA GLY A 15 -18.95 -19.95 24.65
C GLY A 15 -18.72 -20.45 26.09
N PHE A 16 -18.68 -19.57 27.07
CA PHE A 16 -18.50 -19.97 28.48
C PHE A 16 -19.74 -20.71 29.01
N VAL A 17 -20.92 -20.25 28.65
CA VAL A 17 -22.19 -20.93 29.05
C VAL A 17 -22.29 -22.27 28.34
N ALA A 18 -22.02 -22.32 27.06
CA ALA A 18 -22.01 -23.57 26.29
C ALA A 18 -20.98 -24.58 26.84
N LEU A 19 -19.78 -24.11 27.20
CA LEU A 19 -18.74 -24.94 27.79
C LEU A 19 -19.19 -25.53 29.14
N ALA A 20 -19.80 -24.72 30.01
CA ALA A 20 -20.35 -25.19 31.25
C ALA A 20 -21.45 -26.27 31.02
N CYS A 21 -22.35 -26.03 30.08
CA CYS A 21 -23.39 -27.00 29.71
C CYS A 21 -22.78 -28.31 29.18
N GLU A 22 -21.79 -28.24 28.33
CA GLU A 22 -21.12 -29.45 27.80
C GLU A 22 -20.36 -30.22 28.86
N LEU A 23 -19.71 -29.56 29.82
CA LEU A 23 -19.06 -30.21 30.95
C LEU A 23 -20.09 -30.93 31.85
N PHE A 24 -21.25 -30.31 32.10
CA PHE A 24 -22.33 -30.99 32.83
C PHE A 24 -22.90 -32.17 32.06
N LEU A 25 -23.08 -32.05 30.75
CA LEU A 25 -23.52 -33.14 29.88
C LEU A 25 -22.51 -34.30 29.88
N LEU A 26 -21.22 -33.97 29.78
CA LEU A 26 -20.14 -34.96 29.84
C LEU A 26 -20.16 -35.71 31.17
N ALA A 27 -20.23 -35.02 32.30
CA ALA A 27 -20.33 -35.64 33.63
C ALA A 27 -21.57 -36.49 33.75
N GLY A 28 -22.70 -36.02 33.22
CA GLY A 28 -23.99 -36.81 33.20
C GLY A 28 -23.87 -38.09 32.36
N CYS A 29 -23.23 -38.03 31.18
CA CYS A 29 -22.99 -39.16 30.31
C CYS A 29 -22.10 -40.22 31.00
N ILE A 30 -21.02 -39.79 31.66
CA ILE A 30 -20.11 -40.66 32.41
C ILE A 30 -20.87 -41.31 33.57
N ALA A 31 -21.63 -40.55 34.34
CA ALA A 31 -22.46 -41.11 35.45
C ALA A 31 -23.46 -42.12 34.95
N LEU A 32 -24.15 -41.87 33.82
CA LEU A 32 -25.08 -42.81 33.20
C LEU A 32 -24.38 -44.11 32.77
N ILE A 33 -23.20 -44.02 32.20
CA ILE A 33 -22.43 -45.21 31.79
C ILE A 33 -22.03 -46.03 33.04
N VAL A 34 -21.45 -45.38 34.06
CA VAL A 34 -21.01 -46.06 35.27
C VAL A 34 -22.22 -46.73 35.99
N TRP A 35 -23.31 -45.99 36.15
CA TRP A 35 -24.53 -46.53 36.80
C TRP A 35 -25.19 -47.63 35.98
N GLY A 36 -25.15 -47.49 34.63
CA GLY A 36 -25.63 -48.51 33.71
C GLY A 36 -24.84 -49.82 33.83
N VAL A 37 -23.51 -49.74 33.94
CA VAL A 37 -22.62 -50.92 34.14
C VAL A 37 -22.93 -51.57 35.49
N LEU A 38 -23.02 -50.81 36.59
CA LEU A 38 -23.34 -51.37 37.91
C LEU A 38 -24.70 -52.05 37.96
N ARG A 39 -25.71 -51.50 37.25
CA ARG A 39 -27.04 -52.14 37.11
C ARG A 39 -27.00 -53.40 36.25
N ALA A 40 -26.23 -53.42 35.19
CA ALA A 40 -26.06 -54.58 34.33
C ALA A 40 -25.41 -55.73 35.09
N ASP A 41 -24.36 -55.45 35.88
CA ASP A 41 -23.69 -56.45 36.75
C ASP A 41 -24.64 -57.01 37.84
N ALA A 42 -25.54 -56.17 38.35
CA ALA A 42 -26.57 -56.59 39.29
C ALA A 42 -27.78 -57.30 38.63
N SER A 43 -27.73 -57.61 37.33
CA SER A 43 -28.79 -58.24 36.53
C SER A 43 -30.15 -57.45 36.60
N LEU A 44 -30.09 -56.16 36.84
CA LEU A 44 -31.28 -55.32 36.90
C LEU A 44 -31.70 -54.82 35.51
N PRO A 45 -33.03 -54.75 35.22
CA PRO A 45 -33.46 -54.29 33.88
C PRO A 45 -33.05 -52.85 33.60
N GLY A 46 -32.68 -52.56 32.34
CA GLY A 46 -32.36 -51.22 31.87
C GLY A 46 -30.86 -50.82 31.93
N GLY A 47 -29.96 -51.61 32.53
CA GLY A 47 -28.55 -51.31 32.61
C GLY A 47 -27.88 -51.10 31.23
N VAL A 48 -28.13 -52.00 30.29
CA VAL A 48 -27.62 -51.93 28.93
C VAL A 48 -28.12 -50.65 28.20
N ALA A 49 -29.41 -50.35 28.34
CA ALA A 49 -29.99 -49.12 27.74
C ALA A 49 -29.33 -47.85 28.23
N MET A 50 -28.98 -47.77 29.53
CA MET A 50 -28.27 -46.64 30.13
C MET A 50 -26.86 -46.50 29.59
N VAL A 51 -26.10 -47.61 29.42
CA VAL A 51 -24.76 -47.61 28.82
C VAL A 51 -24.81 -47.11 27.37
N VAL A 52 -25.78 -47.63 26.58
CA VAL A 52 -25.95 -47.19 25.19
C VAL A 52 -26.32 -45.70 25.12
N ALA A 53 -27.26 -45.22 25.95
CA ALA A 53 -27.63 -43.82 25.98
C ALA A 53 -26.47 -42.92 26.39
N GLY A 54 -25.69 -43.31 27.40
CA GLY A 54 -24.50 -42.57 27.82
C GLY A 54 -23.39 -42.52 26.72
N SER A 55 -23.22 -43.64 26.02
CA SER A 55 -22.24 -43.68 24.91
C SER A 55 -22.65 -42.80 23.72
N VAL A 56 -23.93 -42.79 23.34
CA VAL A 56 -24.47 -41.92 22.30
C VAL A 56 -24.35 -40.42 22.74
N GLY A 57 -24.66 -40.13 24.03
CA GLY A 57 -24.46 -38.80 24.59
C GLY A 57 -23.02 -38.32 24.55
N LEU A 58 -22.05 -39.21 24.81
CA LEU A 58 -20.64 -38.90 24.75
C LEU A 58 -20.19 -38.52 23.32
N VAL A 59 -20.70 -39.23 22.31
CA VAL A 59 -20.44 -38.89 20.90
C VAL A 59 -21.05 -37.50 20.57
N ALA A 60 -22.26 -37.20 21.07
CA ALA A 60 -22.89 -35.89 20.89
C ALA A 60 -22.05 -34.73 21.51
N VAL A 61 -21.52 -34.97 22.73
CA VAL A 61 -20.60 -34.01 23.39
C VAL A 61 -19.34 -33.79 22.55
N VAL A 62 -18.70 -34.87 22.02
CA VAL A 62 -17.51 -34.71 21.17
C VAL A 62 -17.81 -33.89 19.91
N ILE A 63 -18.98 -34.08 19.30
CA ILE A 63 -19.42 -33.26 18.16
C ILE A 63 -19.64 -31.80 18.60
N GLY A 64 -20.27 -31.58 19.77
CA GLY A 64 -20.52 -30.26 20.32
C GLY A 64 -19.23 -29.44 20.54
N LEU A 65 -18.16 -30.10 20.98
CA LEU A 65 -16.85 -29.47 21.18
C LEU A 65 -16.29 -28.84 19.88
N CYS A 66 -16.65 -29.35 18.71
CA CYS A 66 -16.26 -28.77 17.43
C CYS A 66 -16.92 -27.40 17.15
N GLY A 67 -17.95 -27.02 17.90
CA GLY A 67 -18.67 -25.76 17.72
C GLY A 67 -18.03 -24.56 18.38
N PHE A 68 -16.99 -24.73 19.20
CA PHE A 68 -16.34 -23.61 19.88
C PHE A 68 -15.43 -22.84 18.95
N MET A 69 -15.55 -21.51 19.02
CA MET A 69 -14.64 -20.62 18.29
C MET A 69 -14.29 -19.38 19.14
N LEU A 70 -13.03 -18.98 19.02
CA LEU A 70 -12.50 -17.74 19.56
C LEU A 70 -12.32 -16.76 18.42
N LEU A 71 -12.77 -15.51 18.59
CA LEU A 71 -12.63 -14.43 17.62
C LEU A 71 -11.93 -13.22 18.27
N GLU A 72 -10.81 -12.83 17.70
CA GLU A 72 -10.05 -11.66 18.14
C GLU A 72 -10.60 -10.36 17.52
N PRO A 73 -10.31 -9.19 18.12
CA PRO A 73 -10.60 -7.90 17.47
C PRO A 73 -9.97 -7.78 16.08
N ASN A 74 -10.72 -7.22 15.14
CA ASN A 74 -10.35 -7.09 13.74
C ASN A 74 -10.10 -8.43 13.02
N GLU A 75 -10.75 -9.49 13.47
CA GLU A 75 -10.91 -10.73 12.75
C GLU A 75 -12.39 -10.94 12.39
N ALA A 76 -12.61 -11.71 11.34
CA ALA A 76 -13.92 -12.18 10.95
C ALA A 76 -13.86 -13.66 10.60
N ARG A 77 -14.98 -14.37 10.74
CA ARG A 77 -15.09 -15.74 10.28
C ARG A 77 -16.22 -15.86 9.27
N VAL A 78 -15.87 -16.32 8.08
CA VAL A 78 -16.84 -16.60 7.02
C VAL A 78 -17.44 -17.98 7.28
N MET A 79 -18.75 -18.01 7.56
CA MET A 79 -19.48 -19.20 7.93
C MET A 79 -20.05 -19.89 6.70
N VAL A 80 -19.67 -21.16 6.50
CA VAL A 80 -20.09 -21.97 5.36
C VAL A 80 -20.73 -23.25 5.90
N PHE A 81 -21.94 -23.56 5.46
CA PHE A 81 -22.66 -24.77 5.82
C PHE A 81 -22.83 -25.66 4.58
N PHE A 82 -22.15 -26.79 4.55
CA PHE A 82 -22.15 -27.73 3.42
C PHE A 82 -22.04 -27.05 2.05
N GLY A 83 -21.05 -26.12 1.91
CA GLY A 83 -20.81 -25.40 0.67
C GLY A 83 -21.63 -24.11 0.51
N ASN A 84 -22.68 -23.89 1.30
CA ASN A 84 -23.51 -22.68 1.23
C ASN A 84 -22.99 -21.61 2.18
N TYR A 85 -22.76 -20.39 1.67
CA TYR A 85 -22.43 -19.24 2.50
C TYR A 85 -23.61 -18.84 3.37
N ARG A 86 -23.38 -18.72 4.69
CA ARG A 86 -24.40 -18.41 5.70
C ARG A 86 -24.18 -17.08 6.39
N GLY A 87 -23.20 -16.30 5.95
CA GLY A 87 -22.86 -14.99 6.50
C GLY A 87 -21.50 -14.95 7.15
N THR A 88 -21.09 -13.73 7.52
CA THR A 88 -19.81 -13.46 8.17
C THR A 88 -20.02 -13.11 9.62
N PHE A 89 -19.28 -13.74 10.50
CA PHE A 89 -19.31 -13.53 11.94
C PHE A 89 -18.26 -12.50 12.35
N TYR A 90 -18.67 -11.45 13.09
CA TYR A 90 -17.82 -10.32 13.46
C TYR A 90 -17.69 -10.12 14.98
N ASP A 91 -18.59 -10.75 15.78
CA ASP A 91 -18.62 -10.50 17.21
C ASP A 91 -17.40 -11.14 17.88
N THR A 92 -16.59 -10.32 18.52
CA THR A 92 -15.38 -10.73 19.21
C THR A 92 -15.70 -11.50 20.49
N GLY A 93 -14.79 -12.38 20.89
CA GLY A 93 -14.92 -13.15 22.11
C GLY A 93 -15.02 -14.66 21.87
N PHE A 94 -15.45 -15.37 22.90
CA PHE A 94 -15.62 -16.82 22.88
C PHE A 94 -17.07 -17.20 22.65
N TRP A 95 -17.31 -17.88 21.53
CA TRP A 95 -18.65 -18.23 21.06
C TRP A 95 -18.79 -19.71 20.76
N TRP A 96 -19.99 -20.22 20.88
CA TRP A 96 -20.37 -21.53 20.40
C TRP A 96 -21.39 -21.39 19.27
N VAL A 97 -21.11 -22.07 18.16
CA VAL A 97 -21.92 -22.08 16.95
C VAL A 97 -22.17 -23.51 16.51
N ASN A 98 -23.00 -23.72 15.51
CA ASN A 98 -23.29 -25.05 14.99
C ASN A 98 -21.99 -25.77 14.57
N PRO A 99 -21.68 -26.94 15.16
CA PRO A 99 -20.43 -27.70 14.91
C PRO A 99 -20.25 -28.17 13.46
N PHE A 100 -21.34 -28.26 12.69
CA PHE A 100 -21.28 -28.68 11.27
C PHE A 100 -20.92 -27.50 10.32
N MET A 101 -20.65 -26.32 10.83
CA MET A 101 -20.21 -25.20 10.02
C MET A 101 -18.70 -25.16 9.86
N SER A 102 -18.28 -24.91 8.63
CA SER A 102 -16.89 -24.55 8.33
C SER A 102 -16.71 -23.04 8.51
N ALA A 103 -15.86 -22.66 9.45
CA ALA A 103 -15.52 -21.27 9.73
C ALA A 103 -14.18 -20.92 9.08
N LYS A 104 -14.19 -20.05 8.06
CA LYS A 104 -12.97 -19.60 7.37
C LYS A 104 -12.48 -18.29 8.01
N PRO A 105 -11.34 -18.29 8.72
CA PRO A 105 -10.85 -17.09 9.39
C PRO A 105 -10.25 -16.10 8.38
N VAL A 106 -10.48 -14.80 8.61
CA VAL A 106 -10.00 -13.68 7.81
C VAL A 106 -9.58 -12.55 8.75
N SER A 107 -8.39 -11.99 8.55
CA SER A 107 -7.92 -10.82 9.28
C SER A 107 -8.26 -9.54 8.52
N MET A 108 -8.85 -8.57 9.21
CA MET A 108 -9.15 -7.22 8.71
C MET A 108 -8.12 -6.19 9.17
N ARG A 109 -7.04 -6.64 9.83
CA ARG A 109 -5.96 -5.76 10.28
C ARG A 109 -5.22 -5.18 9.10
N ALA A 110 -4.84 -3.91 9.19
CA ALA A 110 -4.00 -3.27 8.18
C ALA A 110 -2.63 -3.95 8.08
N ARG A 111 -2.12 -4.07 6.86
CA ARG A 111 -0.83 -4.70 6.55
C ARG A 111 -0.01 -3.81 5.65
N ASN A 112 1.28 -3.79 5.88
CA ASN A 112 2.23 -3.14 5.01
C ASN A 112 2.72 -4.13 3.95
N LEU A 113 2.85 -3.64 2.73
CA LEU A 113 3.50 -4.34 1.63
C LEU A 113 4.54 -3.40 1.02
N ASN A 114 5.76 -3.88 0.94
CA ASN A 114 6.82 -3.23 0.18
C ASN A 114 6.96 -3.98 -1.15
N VAL A 115 6.70 -3.28 -2.24
CA VAL A 115 6.81 -3.80 -3.61
C VAL A 115 8.20 -3.49 -4.12
N ASP A 116 8.92 -4.51 -4.54
CA ASP A 116 10.27 -4.36 -5.09
C ASP A 116 10.27 -3.46 -6.32
N PRO A 117 11.35 -2.67 -6.53
CA PRO A 117 11.42 -1.79 -7.68
C PRO A 117 11.31 -2.55 -9.01
N ILE A 118 10.37 -2.15 -9.85
CA ILE A 118 10.17 -2.68 -11.19
C ILE A 118 10.70 -1.72 -12.26
N LYS A 119 11.20 -2.28 -13.34
CA LYS A 119 11.62 -1.50 -14.51
C LYS A 119 10.41 -1.18 -15.38
N VAL A 120 10.17 0.11 -15.60
CA VAL A 120 9.08 0.63 -16.44
C VAL A 120 9.60 1.79 -17.29
N ASN A 121 8.87 2.17 -18.33
CA ASN A 121 9.16 3.37 -19.09
C ASN A 121 8.27 4.51 -18.61
N ASP A 122 8.86 5.69 -18.47
CA ASP A 122 8.14 6.92 -18.20
C ASP A 122 7.38 7.41 -19.46
N LYS A 123 6.65 8.53 -19.36
CA LYS A 123 5.91 9.15 -20.46
C LYS A 123 6.80 9.49 -21.67
N THR A 124 8.08 9.77 -21.44
CA THR A 124 9.05 10.13 -22.47
C THR A 124 9.78 8.93 -23.06
N GLY A 125 9.48 7.72 -22.55
CA GLY A 125 10.10 6.46 -22.98
C GLY A 125 11.42 6.13 -22.29
N ASN A 126 11.82 6.87 -21.28
CA ASN A 126 13.02 6.58 -20.50
C ASN A 126 12.77 5.39 -19.56
N PRO A 127 13.65 4.39 -19.51
CA PRO A 127 13.54 3.31 -18.54
C PRO A 127 13.89 3.79 -17.14
N ILE A 128 12.96 3.61 -16.22
CA ILE A 128 13.09 3.96 -14.79
C ILE A 128 12.83 2.74 -13.92
N LEU A 129 13.41 2.74 -12.74
CA LEU A 129 13.10 1.82 -11.64
C LEU A 129 12.19 2.55 -10.66
N ILE A 130 11.03 1.98 -10.41
CA ILE A 130 10.03 2.54 -9.49
C ILE A 130 9.56 1.47 -8.52
N GLY A 131 9.60 1.79 -7.22
CA GLY A 131 9.12 0.95 -6.12
C GLY A 131 7.98 1.62 -5.37
N LEU A 132 7.20 0.82 -4.66
CA LEU A 132 6.00 1.24 -3.96
C LEU A 132 5.95 0.63 -2.57
N VAL A 133 5.55 1.41 -1.59
CA VAL A 133 5.08 0.90 -0.30
C VAL A 133 3.60 1.23 -0.17
N LEU A 134 2.83 0.25 0.29
CA LEU A 134 1.40 0.45 0.49
C LEU A 134 0.92 -0.19 1.78
N VAL A 135 -0.13 0.41 2.34
CA VAL A 135 -0.88 -0.10 3.48
C VAL A 135 -2.26 -0.51 3.00
N TRP A 136 -2.62 -1.76 3.22
CA TRP A 136 -3.88 -2.32 2.76
C TRP A 136 -4.58 -3.14 3.83
N ARG A 137 -5.87 -3.30 3.70
CA ARG A 137 -6.72 -4.18 4.53
C ARG A 137 -7.87 -4.75 3.72
N ILE A 138 -8.51 -5.79 4.27
CA ILE A 138 -9.77 -6.29 3.72
C ILE A 138 -10.90 -5.40 4.23
N LYS A 139 -11.73 -4.92 3.30
CA LYS A 139 -12.89 -4.10 3.59
C LYS A 139 -13.97 -4.95 4.28
N ARG A 140 -14.50 -4.45 5.39
CA ARG A 140 -15.47 -5.18 6.21
C ARG A 140 -16.71 -5.61 5.43
N ASP A 141 -17.16 -4.78 4.51
CA ASP A 141 -18.37 -5.03 3.72
C ASP A 141 -18.17 -6.00 2.56
N ASP A 142 -16.91 -6.27 2.19
CA ASP A 142 -16.55 -7.05 1.01
C ASP A 142 -15.74 -8.33 1.33
N ILE A 143 -15.77 -8.82 2.58
CA ILE A 143 -15.05 -10.04 3.01
C ILE A 143 -15.42 -11.26 2.16
N TYR A 144 -16.68 -11.33 1.69
CA TYR A 144 -17.14 -12.39 0.78
C TYR A 144 -16.24 -12.49 -0.46
N LYS A 145 -15.94 -11.34 -1.09
CA LYS A 145 -15.09 -11.29 -2.29
C LYS A 145 -13.68 -11.79 -2.01
N ALA A 146 -13.08 -11.35 -0.91
CA ALA A 146 -11.73 -11.78 -0.52
C ALA A 146 -11.61 -13.28 -0.27
N VAL A 147 -12.71 -13.97 0.06
CA VAL A 147 -12.70 -15.39 0.40
C VAL A 147 -13.12 -16.30 -0.75
N PHE A 148 -13.99 -15.81 -1.65
CA PHE A 148 -14.62 -16.65 -2.67
C PHE A 148 -14.35 -16.20 -4.10
N GLU A 149 -13.94 -14.95 -4.34
CA GLU A 149 -13.65 -14.47 -5.69
C GLU A 149 -12.15 -14.54 -6.03
N ILE A 150 -11.28 -14.58 -4.99
CA ILE A 150 -9.84 -14.80 -5.19
C ILE A 150 -9.52 -16.25 -4.88
N ASP A 151 -8.93 -16.94 -5.86
CA ASP A 151 -8.52 -18.32 -5.68
C ASP A 151 -7.32 -18.40 -4.72
N ALA A 152 -7.58 -18.92 -3.54
CA ALA A 152 -6.52 -19.29 -2.62
C ALA A 152 -5.93 -20.60 -3.12
N ALA A 153 -4.65 -20.60 -3.49
CA ALA A 153 -3.93 -21.80 -3.90
C ALA A 153 -4.34 -23.02 -3.05
N PRO A 154 -4.56 -24.19 -3.67
CA PRO A 154 -5.11 -25.35 -3.00
C PRO A 154 -4.25 -25.73 -1.79
N ALA A 155 -4.84 -25.62 -0.60
CA ALA A 155 -4.30 -26.33 0.55
C ALA A 155 -4.35 -27.83 0.22
N ALA A 156 -3.33 -28.57 0.64
CA ALA A 156 -3.35 -30.03 0.50
C ALA A 156 -4.70 -30.59 0.98
N PRO A 157 -5.28 -31.60 0.29
CA PRO A 157 -6.58 -32.14 0.64
C PRO A 157 -6.60 -32.55 2.11
N GLY A 158 -7.49 -31.95 2.91
CA GLY A 158 -7.66 -32.25 4.34
C GLY A 158 -7.09 -31.24 5.32
N GLN A 159 -6.29 -30.25 4.90
CA GLN A 159 -5.88 -29.15 5.77
C GLN A 159 -6.75 -27.91 5.53
N GLY A 160 -7.43 -27.46 6.56
CA GLY A 160 -8.12 -26.15 6.54
C GLY A 160 -7.12 -25.05 6.23
N VAL A 161 -7.41 -24.20 5.25
CA VAL A 161 -6.54 -23.07 4.91
C VAL A 161 -6.47 -22.14 6.12
N SER A 162 -5.29 -22.02 6.72
CA SER A 162 -5.06 -21.12 7.85
C SER A 162 -5.30 -19.66 7.43
N ALA A 163 -5.63 -18.79 8.39
CA ALA A 163 -5.77 -17.35 8.13
C ALA A 163 -4.51 -16.77 7.48
N SER A 164 -3.32 -17.18 7.96
CA SER A 164 -2.03 -16.74 7.43
C SER A 164 -1.81 -17.16 5.98
N ALA A 165 -2.11 -18.41 5.63
CA ALA A 165 -1.97 -18.89 4.25
C ALA A 165 -2.88 -18.10 3.28
N ARG A 166 -4.12 -17.83 3.67
CA ARG A 166 -5.04 -17.02 2.87
C ARG A 166 -4.55 -15.59 2.72
N MET A 167 -4.06 -15.00 3.79
CA MET A 167 -3.53 -13.64 3.75
C MET A 167 -2.29 -13.53 2.86
N ASN A 168 -1.45 -14.55 2.78
CA ASN A 168 -0.30 -14.58 1.87
C ASN A 168 -0.74 -14.60 0.40
N VAL A 169 -1.80 -15.35 0.07
CA VAL A 169 -2.36 -15.35 -1.29
C VAL A 169 -2.90 -13.96 -1.66
N LEU A 170 -3.66 -13.32 -0.77
CA LEU A 170 -4.16 -11.97 -0.99
C LEU A 170 -3.01 -10.97 -1.10
N GLN A 171 -1.96 -11.10 -0.31
CA GLN A 171 -0.77 -10.26 -0.40
C GLN A 171 -0.07 -10.41 -1.75
N ASN A 172 0.06 -11.62 -2.26
CA ASN A 172 0.61 -11.88 -3.59
C ASN A 172 -0.28 -11.26 -4.69
N PHE A 173 -1.60 -11.38 -4.55
CA PHE A 173 -2.55 -10.73 -5.46
C PHE A 173 -2.37 -9.20 -5.45
N VAL A 174 -2.28 -8.59 -4.26
CA VAL A 174 -2.02 -7.14 -4.11
C VAL A 174 -0.70 -6.77 -4.79
N ASN A 175 0.37 -7.56 -4.60
CA ASN A 175 1.68 -7.31 -5.20
C ASN A 175 1.59 -7.26 -6.74
N VAL A 176 0.99 -8.26 -7.36
CA VAL A 176 0.83 -8.33 -8.83
C VAL A 176 -0.02 -7.16 -9.37
N GLN A 177 -1.10 -6.80 -8.67
CA GLN A 177 -1.93 -5.66 -9.08
C GLN A 177 -1.21 -4.32 -8.88
N SER A 178 -0.33 -4.23 -7.88
CA SER A 178 0.51 -3.06 -7.62
C SER A 178 1.51 -2.82 -8.75
N ASP A 179 2.16 -3.86 -9.26
CA ASP A 179 3.04 -3.77 -10.42
C ASP A 179 2.31 -3.22 -11.65
N ALA A 180 1.10 -3.70 -11.88
CA ALA A 180 0.28 -3.26 -13.01
C ALA A 180 -0.17 -1.79 -12.87
N ALA A 181 -0.53 -1.36 -11.65
CA ALA A 181 -0.89 0.03 -11.37
C ALA A 181 0.32 0.97 -11.52
N LEU A 182 1.49 0.56 -10.99
CA LEU A 182 2.74 1.31 -11.13
C LEU A 182 3.11 1.54 -12.60
N ARG A 183 3.05 0.50 -13.43
CA ARG A 183 3.32 0.61 -14.88
C ARG A 183 2.38 1.62 -15.56
N GLN A 184 1.11 1.58 -15.19
CA GLN A 184 0.11 2.48 -15.77
C GLN A 184 0.35 3.92 -15.37
N VAL A 185 0.59 4.19 -14.07
CA VAL A 185 0.81 5.54 -13.55
C VAL A 185 2.15 6.09 -14.03
N ALA A 186 3.24 5.30 -13.98
CA ALA A 186 4.55 5.73 -14.46
C ALA A 186 4.53 6.13 -15.94
N GLY A 187 3.78 5.41 -16.79
CA GLY A 187 3.65 5.75 -18.21
C GLY A 187 2.87 7.05 -18.49
N CYS A 188 2.14 7.59 -17.51
CA CYS A 188 1.42 8.86 -17.67
C CYS A 188 2.28 10.10 -17.38
N TYR A 189 3.36 9.95 -16.61
CA TYR A 189 4.19 11.05 -16.12
C TYR A 189 5.64 10.92 -16.56
N ALA A 190 6.28 12.06 -16.86
CA ALA A 190 7.73 12.10 -17.07
C ALA A 190 8.44 11.96 -15.71
N TYR A 191 9.65 11.37 -15.74
CA TYR A 191 10.49 11.27 -14.52
C TYR A 191 10.88 12.64 -13.98
N ASP A 192 11.35 13.53 -14.87
CA ASP A 192 11.84 14.87 -14.54
C ASP A 192 11.35 15.88 -15.58
N ASP A 193 11.39 17.16 -15.23
CA ASP A 193 11.04 18.25 -16.15
C ASP A 193 12.18 18.42 -17.17
N ASN A 194 11.84 18.33 -18.45
CA ASN A 194 12.75 18.48 -19.56
C ASN A 194 13.00 19.95 -19.95
N GLY A 195 12.81 20.90 -19.01
CA GLY A 195 13.04 22.33 -19.27
C GLY A 195 11.95 23.01 -20.11
N THR A 196 10.84 22.31 -20.37
CA THR A 196 9.64 22.94 -20.93
C THR A 196 8.96 23.75 -19.83
N LYS A 197 8.86 25.07 -20.01
CA LYS A 197 8.30 26.06 -19.07
C LYS A 197 6.82 25.83 -18.68
N GLN A 198 6.26 24.66 -18.84
CA GLN A 198 4.96 24.28 -18.33
C GLN A 198 5.17 23.54 -17.02
N GLU A 199 4.40 23.90 -16.01
CA GLU A 199 4.25 23.18 -14.72
C GLU A 199 3.69 21.77 -14.95
N ALA A 200 4.43 20.96 -15.70
CA ALA A 200 4.05 19.58 -15.97
C ALA A 200 4.31 18.76 -14.70
N LEU A 201 3.30 18.03 -14.26
CA LEU A 201 3.42 17.07 -13.18
C LEU A 201 4.48 16.03 -13.53
N THR A 202 5.51 15.92 -12.69
CA THR A 202 6.58 14.93 -12.86
C THR A 202 6.62 13.97 -11.67
N LEU A 203 7.10 12.75 -11.91
CA LEU A 203 7.22 11.73 -10.85
C LEU A 203 8.11 12.20 -9.69
N ARG A 204 9.05 13.10 -9.95
CA ARG A 204 10.01 13.60 -8.97
C ARG A 204 9.48 14.79 -8.16
N SER A 205 8.78 15.74 -8.77
CA SER A 205 8.40 17.00 -8.11
C SER A 205 7.02 16.94 -7.44
N ASN A 206 6.07 16.17 -7.96
CA ASN A 206 4.67 16.17 -7.53
C ASN A 206 4.25 14.82 -6.93
N SER A 207 5.05 14.30 -6.01
CA SER A 207 4.83 12.99 -5.40
C SER A 207 3.46 12.86 -4.70
N GLY A 208 2.91 13.93 -4.13
CA GLY A 208 1.62 13.92 -3.43
C GLY A 208 0.46 13.54 -4.37
N GLU A 209 0.29 14.29 -5.45
CA GLU A 209 -0.79 14.10 -6.43
C GLU A 209 -0.69 12.75 -7.16
N ILE A 210 0.54 12.33 -7.45
CA ILE A 210 0.79 11.04 -8.09
C ILE A 210 0.46 9.88 -7.13
N ASN A 211 0.76 10.02 -5.84
CA ASN A 211 0.40 9.03 -4.84
C ASN A 211 -1.13 8.90 -4.69
N GLU A 212 -1.87 10.01 -4.73
CA GLU A 212 -3.34 9.98 -4.72
C GLU A 212 -3.92 9.26 -5.95
N GLN A 213 -3.36 9.52 -7.13
CA GLN A 213 -3.78 8.81 -8.33
C GLN A 213 -3.44 7.32 -8.31
N LEU A 214 -2.26 6.99 -7.76
CA LEU A 214 -1.85 5.60 -7.58
C LEU A 214 -2.77 4.87 -6.60
N GLU A 215 -3.12 5.52 -5.47
CA GLU A 215 -4.06 5.00 -4.50
C GLU A 215 -5.45 4.77 -5.12
N ALA A 216 -5.97 5.74 -5.89
CA ALA A 216 -7.24 5.60 -6.59
C ALA A 216 -7.23 4.44 -7.58
N LYS A 217 -6.15 4.28 -8.36
CA LYS A 217 -6.00 3.17 -9.32
C LYS A 217 -5.85 1.82 -8.64
N LEU A 218 -5.14 1.75 -7.53
CA LEU A 218 -5.03 0.54 -6.72
C LEU A 218 -6.38 0.14 -6.13
N ASN A 219 -7.13 1.10 -5.55
CA ASN A 219 -8.45 0.84 -5.01
C ASN A 219 -9.43 0.37 -6.09
N GLU A 220 -9.40 0.94 -7.30
CA GLU A 220 -10.20 0.48 -8.44
C GLU A 220 -9.91 -1.00 -8.78
N ARG A 221 -8.63 -1.37 -8.89
CA ARG A 221 -8.20 -2.73 -9.25
C ARG A 221 -8.46 -3.76 -8.15
N LEU A 222 -8.25 -3.36 -6.90
CA LEU A 222 -8.37 -4.25 -5.75
C LEU A 222 -9.80 -4.38 -5.22
N ALA A 223 -10.73 -3.53 -5.68
CA ALA A 223 -12.15 -3.59 -5.30
C ALA A 223 -12.79 -4.95 -5.61
N MET A 224 -12.37 -5.62 -6.69
CA MET A 224 -12.84 -6.97 -7.02
C MET A 224 -12.48 -8.01 -5.95
N ALA A 225 -11.39 -7.81 -5.23
CA ALA A 225 -10.92 -8.67 -4.16
C ALA A 225 -11.46 -8.26 -2.78
N GLY A 226 -12.27 -7.21 -2.69
CA GLY A 226 -12.73 -6.65 -1.42
C GLY A 226 -11.61 -6.06 -0.57
N ILE A 227 -10.51 -5.61 -1.21
CA ILE A 227 -9.34 -5.01 -0.57
C ILE A 227 -9.43 -3.50 -0.71
N GLU A 228 -9.07 -2.79 0.36
CA GLU A 228 -8.97 -1.34 0.44
C GLU A 228 -7.51 -0.94 0.67
N VAL A 229 -7.01 -0.04 -0.14
CA VAL A 229 -5.70 0.60 0.07
C VAL A 229 -5.94 1.85 0.90
N ILE A 230 -5.28 1.93 2.04
CA ILE A 230 -5.36 3.06 2.98
C ILE A 230 -4.38 4.15 2.55
N GLU A 231 -3.20 3.72 2.10
CA GLU A 231 -2.12 4.60 1.70
C GLU A 231 -1.23 3.88 0.68
N ALA A 232 -0.80 4.60 -0.35
CA ALA A 232 0.14 4.11 -1.34
C ALA A 232 1.16 5.21 -1.66
N ARG A 233 2.45 4.91 -1.52
CA ARG A 233 3.53 5.87 -1.76
C ARG A 233 4.66 5.26 -2.55
N ILE A 234 5.19 6.03 -3.50
CA ILE A 234 6.42 5.69 -4.18
C ILE A 234 7.56 5.81 -3.18
N ASN A 235 8.28 4.72 -2.94
CA ASN A 235 9.42 4.67 -2.00
C ASN A 235 10.77 4.60 -2.72
N TYR A 236 10.77 4.23 -3.99
CA TYR A 236 11.97 4.17 -4.81
C TYR A 236 11.70 4.72 -6.21
N LEU A 237 12.55 5.63 -6.65
CA LEU A 237 12.45 6.22 -7.98
C LEU A 237 13.86 6.58 -8.48
N ALA A 238 14.30 5.91 -9.54
CA ALA A 238 15.62 6.15 -10.15
C ALA A 238 15.59 5.84 -11.65
N TYR A 239 16.50 6.43 -12.41
CA TYR A 239 16.73 5.96 -13.76
C TYR A 239 17.31 4.55 -13.76
N ALA A 240 16.96 3.76 -14.76
CA ALA A 240 17.58 2.44 -14.94
C ALA A 240 19.09 2.58 -15.15
N PRO A 241 19.91 1.64 -14.65
CA PRO A 241 21.37 1.73 -14.70
C PRO A 241 21.94 1.99 -16.09
N GLU A 242 21.25 1.51 -17.12
CA GLU A 242 21.69 1.62 -18.53
C GLU A 242 21.73 3.07 -19.02
N ILE A 243 20.85 3.93 -18.50
CA ILE A 243 20.76 5.33 -18.93
C ILE A 243 21.15 6.34 -17.86
N ALA A 244 21.35 5.89 -16.62
CA ALA A 244 21.60 6.77 -15.47
C ALA A 244 22.77 7.72 -15.71
N ALA A 245 23.90 7.23 -16.25
CA ALA A 245 25.07 8.05 -16.54
C ALA A 245 24.82 9.11 -17.64
N VAL A 246 24.02 8.77 -18.64
CA VAL A 246 23.67 9.69 -19.74
C VAL A 246 22.73 10.78 -19.22
N MET A 247 21.73 10.39 -18.43
CA MET A 247 20.77 11.32 -17.83
C MET A 247 21.42 12.27 -16.82
N LEU A 248 22.40 11.78 -16.05
CA LEU A 248 23.19 12.64 -15.16
C LEU A 248 23.95 13.70 -15.93
N ARG A 249 24.60 13.35 -17.04
CA ARG A 249 25.31 14.31 -17.91
C ARG A 249 24.35 15.34 -18.50
N ARG A 250 23.14 14.92 -18.90
CA ARG A 250 22.12 15.83 -19.39
C ARG A 250 21.70 16.82 -18.31
N GLN A 251 21.37 16.33 -17.09
CA GLN A 251 21.02 17.19 -15.97
C GLN A 251 22.13 18.17 -15.60
N GLN A 252 23.39 17.75 -15.67
CA GLN A 252 24.54 18.64 -15.49
C GLN A 252 24.60 19.74 -16.56
N ALA A 253 24.40 19.38 -17.83
CA ALA A 253 24.37 20.36 -18.92
C ALA A 253 23.23 21.37 -18.76
N ASP A 254 22.02 20.88 -18.46
CA ASP A 254 20.83 21.72 -18.23
C ASP A 254 21.04 22.66 -17.02
N ALA A 255 21.64 22.15 -15.95
CA ALA A 255 21.99 22.97 -14.78
C ALA A 255 23.02 24.06 -15.10
N VAL A 256 24.06 23.76 -15.91
CA VAL A 256 25.06 24.75 -16.36
C VAL A 256 24.39 25.83 -17.21
N ILE A 257 23.51 25.45 -18.15
CA ILE A 257 22.79 26.41 -18.99
C ILE A 257 21.91 27.30 -18.13
N ALA A 258 21.10 26.75 -17.23
CA ALA A 258 20.22 27.50 -16.33
C ALA A 258 21.02 28.45 -15.40
N ALA A 259 22.18 28.01 -14.90
CA ALA A 259 23.07 28.85 -14.11
C ALA A 259 23.59 30.04 -14.94
N ARG A 260 24.02 29.79 -16.18
CA ARG A 260 24.50 30.86 -17.08
C ARG A 260 23.41 31.83 -17.47
N GLU A 261 22.19 31.36 -17.73
CA GLU A 261 21.05 32.25 -17.98
C GLU A 261 20.80 33.19 -16.79
N LYS A 262 20.85 32.66 -15.56
CA LYS A 262 20.69 33.46 -14.33
C LYS A 262 21.83 34.47 -14.13
N ILE A 263 23.05 34.09 -14.46
CA ILE A 263 24.22 35.02 -14.42
C ILE A 263 24.00 36.14 -15.41
N VAL A 264 23.62 35.87 -16.66
CA VAL A 264 23.36 36.89 -17.68
C VAL A 264 22.19 37.79 -17.30
N GLU A 265 21.07 37.21 -16.84
CA GLU A 265 19.91 37.98 -16.36
C GLU A 265 20.31 38.92 -15.21
N GLY A 266 21.07 38.44 -14.24
CA GLY A 266 21.61 39.24 -13.13
C GLY A 266 22.56 40.32 -13.59
N ALA A 267 23.48 39.97 -14.52
CA ALA A 267 24.42 40.95 -15.07
C ALA A 267 23.72 42.10 -15.84
N VAL A 268 22.75 41.78 -16.68
CA VAL A 268 21.93 42.77 -17.38
C VAL A 268 21.18 43.67 -16.40
N SER A 269 20.57 43.12 -15.35
CA SER A 269 19.88 43.85 -14.30
C SER A 269 20.85 44.81 -13.54
N MET A 270 22.04 44.30 -13.18
CA MET A 270 23.07 45.13 -12.52
C MET A 270 23.57 46.26 -13.39
N VAL A 271 23.82 46.03 -14.69
CA VAL A 271 24.22 47.04 -15.65
C VAL A 271 23.14 48.10 -15.80
N HIS A 272 21.86 47.70 -15.90
CA HIS A 272 20.75 48.63 -16.00
C HIS A 272 20.66 49.53 -14.75
N MET A 273 20.72 48.96 -13.55
CA MET A 273 20.75 49.74 -12.30
C MET A 273 21.95 50.66 -12.22
N ALA A 274 23.12 50.25 -12.65
CA ALA A 274 24.30 51.08 -12.62
C ALA A 274 24.17 52.31 -13.55
N LEU A 275 23.67 52.10 -14.78
CA LEU A 275 23.44 53.21 -15.72
C LEU A 275 22.35 54.17 -15.24
N GLU A 276 21.26 53.66 -14.66
CA GLU A 276 20.17 54.46 -14.12
C GLU A 276 20.66 55.34 -12.96
N ARG A 277 21.38 54.79 -11.99
CA ARG A 277 21.96 55.55 -10.88
C ARG A 277 22.99 56.60 -11.33
N LEU A 278 23.89 56.27 -12.27
CA LEU A 278 24.85 57.23 -12.80
C LEU A 278 24.17 58.38 -13.53
N SER A 279 23.04 58.13 -14.18
CA SER A 279 22.23 59.18 -14.85
C SER A 279 21.48 60.05 -13.83
N GLU A 280 20.89 59.47 -12.79
CA GLU A 280 20.16 60.21 -11.73
C GLU A 280 21.09 61.08 -10.89
N GLU A 281 22.26 60.58 -10.53
CA GLU A 281 23.25 61.30 -9.71
C GLU A 281 24.07 62.29 -10.51
N GLN A 282 23.88 62.41 -11.84
CA GLN A 282 24.62 63.33 -12.77
C GLN A 282 26.14 63.24 -12.61
N VAL A 283 26.65 62.07 -12.25
CA VAL A 283 28.09 61.85 -12.01
C VAL A 283 28.92 61.95 -13.30
N VAL A 284 28.36 61.58 -14.45
CA VAL A 284 29.00 61.63 -15.76
C VAL A 284 27.94 61.81 -16.85
N GLU A 285 28.11 62.77 -17.73
CA GLU A 285 27.39 62.85 -19.01
C GLU A 285 27.93 61.79 -19.97
N LEU A 286 27.17 60.71 -20.14
CA LEU A 286 27.53 59.61 -21.06
C LEU A 286 26.74 59.76 -22.37
N ASP A 287 27.49 59.94 -23.47
CA ASP A 287 26.92 59.77 -24.81
C ASP A 287 26.59 58.29 -25.11
N GLU A 288 25.80 58.06 -26.13
CA GLU A 288 25.32 56.68 -26.45
C GLU A 288 26.47 55.70 -26.77
N GLU A 289 27.59 56.24 -27.36
CA GLU A 289 28.76 55.40 -27.71
C GLU A 289 29.53 54.97 -26.45
N ARG A 290 29.68 55.87 -25.49
CA ARG A 290 30.32 55.58 -24.19
C ARG A 290 29.46 54.67 -23.32
N LYS A 291 28.13 54.83 -23.34
CA LYS A 291 27.22 53.92 -22.68
C LYS A 291 27.38 52.50 -23.24
N ALA A 292 27.39 52.33 -24.57
CA ALA A 292 27.54 51.04 -25.21
C ALA A 292 28.87 50.37 -24.85
N ALA A 293 29.97 51.15 -24.83
CA ALA A 293 31.29 50.63 -24.42
C ALA A 293 31.30 50.19 -22.93
N MET A 294 30.67 50.97 -22.04
CA MET A 294 30.57 50.67 -20.62
C MET A 294 29.76 49.39 -20.41
N VAL A 295 28.59 49.27 -21.06
CA VAL A 295 27.72 48.07 -21.01
C VAL A 295 28.49 46.83 -21.44
N SER A 296 29.22 46.89 -22.57
CA SER A 296 30.02 45.77 -23.07
C SER A 296 31.10 45.35 -22.08
N ASN A 297 31.83 46.32 -21.51
CA ASN A 297 32.89 46.04 -20.54
C ASN A 297 32.35 45.46 -19.24
N LEU A 298 31.22 45.96 -18.70
CA LEU A 298 30.58 45.45 -17.50
C LEU A 298 30.05 44.07 -17.71
N LEU A 299 29.38 43.81 -18.84
CA LEU A 299 28.84 42.47 -19.13
C LEU A 299 29.97 41.44 -19.25
N VAL A 300 31.10 41.79 -19.88
CA VAL A 300 32.27 40.88 -19.97
C VAL A 300 32.80 40.53 -18.58
N VAL A 301 32.91 41.51 -17.68
CA VAL A 301 33.38 41.29 -16.29
C VAL A 301 32.38 40.49 -15.47
N LEU A 302 31.09 40.82 -15.59
CA LEU A 302 30.03 40.17 -14.77
C LEU A 302 29.68 38.78 -15.26
N CYS A 303 29.85 38.48 -16.55
CA CYS A 303 29.51 37.16 -17.10
C CYS A 303 30.75 36.22 -17.23
N ALA A 304 31.96 36.69 -16.89
CA ALA A 304 33.18 35.87 -16.96
C ALA A 304 33.15 34.78 -15.86
N ASP A 305 33.59 33.57 -16.23
CA ASP A 305 33.74 32.45 -15.28
C ASP A 305 34.97 32.63 -14.35
N GLU A 306 35.96 33.40 -14.77
CA GLU A 306 37.17 33.72 -14.01
C GLU A 306 37.19 35.22 -13.61
N ALA A 307 37.77 35.50 -12.44
CA ALA A 307 37.94 36.87 -12.00
C ALA A 307 38.72 37.70 -13.03
N ALA A 308 38.08 38.74 -13.58
CA ALA A 308 38.73 39.62 -14.53
C ALA A 308 39.93 40.27 -13.87
N GLN A 309 41.13 40.11 -14.45
CA GLN A 309 42.33 40.85 -14.04
C GLN A 309 42.34 42.21 -14.76
N PRO A 310 42.15 43.33 -14.06
CA PRO A 310 42.18 44.62 -14.69
C PRO A 310 43.60 44.96 -15.19
N VAL A 311 43.77 45.03 -16.50
CA VAL A 311 44.98 45.59 -17.09
C VAL A 311 44.80 47.14 -17.08
N VAL A 312 45.41 47.78 -16.12
CA VAL A 312 45.49 49.25 -16.10
C VAL A 312 46.53 49.68 -17.12
N ASN A 313 46.06 50.18 -18.25
CA ASN A 313 46.93 50.84 -19.19
C ASN A 313 47.27 52.23 -18.64
N ALA A 314 48.38 52.37 -17.94
CA ALA A 314 48.92 53.64 -17.54
C ALA A 314 49.48 54.31 -18.80
N GLY A 315 48.59 54.97 -19.58
CA GLY A 315 48.95 55.64 -20.82
C GLY A 315 50.11 56.59 -20.62
N THR A 316 51.08 56.46 -21.48
CA THR A 316 52.14 57.45 -21.65
C THR A 316 51.51 58.77 -21.97
N LEU A 317 51.59 59.70 -21.01
CA LEU A 317 51.37 61.15 -21.26
C LEU A 317 52.39 61.60 -22.27
N HIS A 318 52.02 61.60 -23.54
CA HIS A 318 52.77 62.40 -24.52
C HIS A 318 52.21 63.79 -24.55
N HIS A 319 53.11 64.73 -24.30
CA HIS A 319 53.01 66.16 -24.42
C HIS A 319 52.52 66.62 -25.80
#